data_666642bf2db8c14c2e0d32e95ee0886d
#
_entry.id   666642bf2db8c14c2e0d32e95ee0886d
#
_cell.length_a   1.000
_cell.length_b   1.000
_cell.length_c   1.000
_cell.angle_alpha   90.00
_cell.angle_beta   90.00
_cell.angle_gamma   90.00
#
_symmetry.space_group_name_H-M   'P 1'
#
loop_
_entity.id
_entity.type
_entity.pdbx_description
1 polymer ?
#
loop_
_entity_poly.entity_id
_entity_poly.type
_entity_poly.pdbx_seq_one_letter_code
_entity_poly.pdbx_strand_id
1 'polypeptide(L)'
;WWYLSPLRAEHTASFKVDVDKNIWYDFGLGKGGNILDLAMKLYHTQNVSEVIRMMSHSTVIPALLTQQAPCQESCPFEDIEIRELTHPALLKYLSSRGISSTISKNQCVEIHYKRGGKNYFAIGFKNNAGGYELRNPYFKGCIAPKAITTIANHGTECHVFEGFMDYLSYLVLYGKCDAVVLNSIVNIPQVLPVLERYSQVLCHLDNDVAGRMSTQQIVTALGKKCTDTAREYEGNKDLNEYLINNATPQRRKSFVR
;
A
#
# COMPACT_ATOMS: atom_id res chain seq x y z
N TRP A 1 -1.34 -14.84 -6.68
CA TRP A 1 -1.75 -16.20 -6.40
C TRP A 1 -2.28 -16.86 -7.66
N TRP A 2 -2.06 -18.18 -7.83
CA TRP A 2 -2.56 -18.96 -8.95
C TRP A 2 -3.47 -20.07 -8.43
N TYR A 3 -4.63 -20.25 -9.06
CA TYR A 3 -5.67 -21.21 -8.69
C TYR A 3 -6.19 -21.92 -9.91
N LEU A 4 -6.87 -23.05 -9.69
CA LEU A 4 -7.78 -23.61 -10.69
C LEU A 4 -8.96 -22.65 -10.87
N SER A 5 -9.44 -22.50 -12.09
CA SER A 5 -10.54 -21.57 -12.37
C SER A 5 -11.81 -21.98 -11.63
N PRO A 6 -12.43 -21.09 -10.83
CA PRO A 6 -13.74 -21.35 -10.25
C PRO A 6 -14.88 -21.19 -11.28
N LEU A 7 -14.56 -20.74 -12.50
CA LEU A 7 -15.54 -20.46 -13.55
C LEU A 7 -15.62 -21.58 -14.59
N ARG A 8 -14.72 -22.57 -14.55
CA ARG A 8 -14.66 -23.70 -15.47
C ARG A 8 -13.84 -24.86 -14.91
N ALA A 9 -14.06 -26.06 -15.44
CA ALA A 9 -13.21 -27.22 -15.10
C ALA A 9 -11.86 -27.12 -15.81
N GLU A 10 -10.77 -27.30 -15.09
CA GLU A 10 -9.40 -27.41 -15.60
C GLU A 10 -8.51 -28.25 -14.68
N HIS A 11 -7.40 -28.74 -15.20
CA HIS A 11 -6.44 -29.56 -14.45
C HIS A 11 -5.13 -28.82 -14.15
N THR A 12 -4.91 -27.65 -14.77
CA THR A 12 -3.72 -26.81 -14.59
C THR A 12 -4.17 -25.42 -14.17
N ALA A 13 -3.59 -24.90 -13.08
CA ALA A 13 -3.95 -23.59 -12.55
C ALA A 13 -3.69 -22.48 -13.58
N SER A 14 -4.76 -21.83 -14.03
CA SER A 14 -4.70 -20.71 -14.97
C SER A 14 -5.54 -19.50 -14.53
N PHE A 15 -6.03 -19.52 -13.29
CA PHE A 15 -6.75 -18.42 -12.68
C PHE A 15 -5.81 -17.67 -11.73
N LYS A 16 -5.49 -16.43 -12.06
CA LYS A 16 -4.59 -15.56 -11.28
C LYS A 16 -5.40 -14.57 -10.45
N VAL A 17 -5.07 -14.46 -9.16
CA VAL A 17 -5.60 -13.43 -8.27
C VAL A 17 -4.45 -12.53 -7.81
N ASP A 18 -4.61 -11.24 -8.01
CA ASP A 18 -3.74 -10.20 -7.47
C ASP A 18 -4.51 -9.53 -6.32
N VAL A 19 -4.21 -9.96 -5.10
CA VAL A 19 -4.91 -9.51 -3.89
C VAL A 19 -4.61 -8.03 -3.60
N ASP A 20 -3.39 -7.59 -3.88
CA ASP A 20 -2.98 -6.20 -3.62
C ASP A 20 -3.73 -5.22 -4.53
N LYS A 21 -4.06 -5.64 -5.76
CA LYS A 21 -4.81 -4.85 -6.73
C LYS A 21 -6.31 -5.14 -6.71
N ASN A 22 -6.74 -6.15 -5.92
CA ASN A 22 -8.12 -6.65 -5.89
C ASN A 22 -8.65 -7.00 -7.30
N ILE A 23 -7.81 -7.65 -8.11
CA ILE A 23 -8.15 -8.09 -9.46
C ILE A 23 -7.85 -9.57 -9.64
N TRP A 24 -8.60 -10.18 -10.53
CA TRP A 24 -8.37 -11.55 -11.01
C TRP A 24 -8.30 -11.59 -12.53
N TYR A 25 -7.67 -12.62 -13.06
CA TYR A 25 -7.64 -12.90 -14.48
C TYR A 25 -7.61 -14.41 -14.71
N ASP A 26 -8.55 -14.90 -15.52
CA ASP A 26 -8.61 -16.27 -16.00
C ASP A 26 -7.98 -16.34 -17.39
N PHE A 27 -6.79 -16.91 -17.47
CA PHE A 27 -6.04 -17.03 -18.73
C PHE A 27 -6.70 -17.97 -19.72
N GLY A 28 -7.46 -18.96 -19.23
CA GLY A 28 -8.19 -19.90 -20.08
C GLY A 28 -9.45 -19.28 -20.72
N LEU A 29 -10.11 -18.34 -20.02
CA LEU A 29 -11.24 -17.60 -20.53
C LEU A 29 -10.85 -16.29 -21.22
N GLY A 30 -9.61 -15.81 -21.02
CA GLY A 30 -9.19 -14.48 -21.46
C GLY A 30 -9.97 -13.35 -20.79
N LYS A 31 -10.49 -13.56 -19.57
CA LYS A 31 -11.34 -12.61 -18.86
C LYS A 31 -10.81 -12.32 -17.47
N GLY A 32 -11.02 -11.10 -17.01
CA GLY A 32 -10.63 -10.65 -15.68
C GLY A 32 -11.57 -9.57 -15.15
N GLY A 33 -11.30 -9.12 -13.93
CA GLY A 33 -12.09 -8.08 -13.27
C GLY A 33 -11.70 -7.92 -11.80
N ASN A 34 -12.51 -7.22 -11.03
CA ASN A 34 -12.39 -7.06 -9.59
C ASN A 34 -13.21 -8.13 -8.83
N ILE A 35 -13.21 -8.08 -7.50
CA ILE A 35 -13.93 -9.05 -6.65
C ILE A 35 -15.44 -9.09 -6.93
N LEU A 36 -16.06 -7.94 -7.25
CA LEU A 36 -17.49 -7.89 -7.57
C LEU A 36 -17.77 -8.55 -8.92
N ASP A 37 -16.90 -8.35 -9.92
CA ASP A 37 -17.01 -9.00 -11.23
C ASP A 37 -16.90 -10.53 -11.08
N LEU A 38 -16.03 -11.02 -10.20
CA LEU A 38 -15.93 -12.45 -9.90
C LEU A 38 -17.20 -12.96 -9.22
N ALA A 39 -17.66 -12.26 -8.20
CA ALA A 39 -18.86 -12.63 -7.46
C ALA A 39 -20.11 -12.64 -8.34
N MET A 40 -20.28 -11.64 -9.21
CA MET A 40 -21.37 -11.63 -10.20
C MET A 40 -21.36 -12.88 -11.10
N LYS A 41 -20.16 -13.33 -11.52
CA LYS A 41 -20.03 -14.57 -12.30
C LYS A 41 -20.33 -15.82 -11.49
N LEU A 42 -19.85 -15.90 -10.24
CA LEU A 42 -20.06 -17.06 -9.37
C LEU A 42 -21.50 -17.18 -8.91
N TYR A 43 -22.18 -16.07 -8.64
CA TYR A 43 -23.58 -16.04 -8.22
C TYR A 43 -24.57 -15.94 -9.40
N HIS A 44 -24.08 -15.91 -10.64
CA HIS A 44 -24.88 -15.82 -11.85
C HIS A 44 -25.88 -14.63 -11.85
N THR A 45 -25.50 -13.50 -11.30
CA THR A 45 -26.32 -12.29 -11.26
C THR A 45 -25.57 -11.08 -11.84
N GLN A 46 -26.34 -10.14 -12.41
CA GLN A 46 -25.82 -8.85 -12.89
C GLN A 46 -26.13 -7.72 -11.87
N ASN A 47 -26.77 -8.03 -10.74
CA ASN A 47 -27.18 -7.05 -9.76
C ASN A 47 -26.15 -6.93 -8.64
N VAL A 48 -25.40 -5.83 -8.65
CA VAL A 48 -24.33 -5.54 -7.68
C VAL A 48 -24.86 -5.52 -6.24
N SER A 49 -26.06 -4.96 -6.01
CA SER A 49 -26.66 -4.91 -4.66
C SER A 49 -27.00 -6.30 -4.13
N GLU A 50 -27.42 -7.20 -5.01
CA GLU A 50 -27.69 -8.59 -4.66
C GLU A 50 -26.38 -9.33 -4.34
N VAL A 51 -25.33 -9.14 -5.12
CA VAL A 51 -23.99 -9.68 -4.87
C VAL A 51 -23.47 -9.24 -3.50
N ILE A 52 -23.54 -7.96 -3.19
CA ILE A 52 -23.09 -7.42 -1.90
C ILE A 52 -23.87 -8.05 -0.76
N ARG A 53 -25.20 -8.19 -0.91
CA ARG A 53 -26.04 -8.86 0.09
C ARG A 53 -25.66 -10.33 0.28
N MET A 54 -25.42 -11.06 -0.80
CA MET A 54 -24.99 -12.46 -0.74
C MET A 54 -23.63 -12.60 -0.08
N MET A 55 -22.69 -11.73 -0.40
CA MET A 55 -21.35 -11.72 0.22
C MET A 55 -21.41 -11.37 1.72
N SER A 56 -22.26 -10.46 2.14
CA SER A 56 -22.41 -10.06 3.56
C SER A 56 -23.09 -11.10 4.43
N HIS A 57 -23.91 -11.99 3.84
CA HIS A 57 -24.59 -13.07 4.56
C HIS A 57 -23.87 -14.43 4.45
N SER A 58 -22.85 -14.54 3.60
CA SER A 58 -22.09 -15.80 3.44
C SER A 58 -21.02 -15.92 4.50
N THR A 59 -21.35 -16.56 5.63
CA THR A 59 -20.36 -17.17 6.54
C THR A 59 -19.75 -18.47 5.97
N VAL A 60 -20.18 -18.88 4.79
CA VAL A 60 -19.71 -20.08 4.09
C VAL A 60 -19.07 -19.66 2.79
N ILE A 61 -17.75 -19.51 2.80
CA ILE A 61 -16.96 -19.65 1.57
C ILE A 61 -17.20 -21.09 1.12
N PRO A 62 -17.78 -21.32 -0.09
CA PRO A 62 -17.98 -22.70 -0.55
C PRO A 62 -16.66 -23.44 -0.51
N ALA A 63 -16.70 -24.68 -0.04
CA ALA A 63 -15.53 -25.59 0.06
C ALA A 63 -14.78 -25.82 -1.27
N LEU A 64 -15.24 -25.23 -2.36
CA LEU A 64 -14.61 -25.20 -3.68
C LEU A 64 -13.28 -24.41 -3.74
N LEU A 65 -12.99 -23.55 -2.73
CA LEU A 65 -11.71 -22.82 -2.68
C LEU A 65 -10.62 -23.57 -1.88
N THR A 66 -10.91 -24.77 -1.36
CA THR A 66 -9.95 -25.53 -0.54
C THR A 66 -9.00 -26.42 -1.34
N GLN A 67 -9.09 -26.46 -2.66
CA GLN A 67 -7.98 -27.00 -3.46
C GLN A 67 -6.99 -25.87 -3.74
N GLN A 68 -6.27 -25.45 -2.73
CA GLN A 68 -5.03 -24.72 -2.91
C GLN A 68 -4.12 -25.61 -3.76
N ALA A 69 -3.93 -25.25 -5.03
CA ALA A 69 -2.71 -25.69 -5.71
C ALA A 69 -1.56 -25.29 -4.76
N PRO A 70 -0.56 -26.17 -4.55
CA PRO A 70 0.55 -25.82 -3.68
C PRO A 70 1.03 -24.44 -4.10
N CYS A 71 0.95 -23.51 -3.15
CA CYS A 71 1.53 -22.19 -3.29
C CYS A 71 2.92 -22.41 -3.90
N GLN A 72 3.17 -21.94 -5.11
CA GLN A 72 4.54 -21.65 -5.44
C GLN A 72 4.94 -20.61 -4.39
N GLU A 73 5.63 -21.10 -3.36
CA GLU A 73 6.23 -20.27 -2.34
C GLU A 73 6.88 -19.11 -3.09
N SER A 74 6.40 -17.91 -2.85
CA SER A 74 7.09 -16.72 -3.34
C SER A 74 8.52 -16.90 -2.88
N CYS A 75 9.47 -17.11 -3.80
CA CYS A 75 10.87 -17.35 -3.45
C CYS A 75 11.22 -16.46 -2.26
N PRO A 76 11.57 -17.05 -1.11
CA PRO A 76 11.83 -16.28 0.09
C PRO A 76 12.95 -15.27 -0.18
N PHE A 77 12.98 -14.19 0.56
CA PHE A 77 14.13 -13.31 0.59
C PHE A 77 15.24 -14.03 1.36
N GLU A 78 16.36 -14.26 0.70
CA GLU A 78 17.54 -14.95 1.23
C GLU A 78 18.69 -13.96 1.38
N ASP A 79 19.64 -14.24 2.24
CA ASP A 79 20.87 -13.45 2.44
C ASP A 79 20.58 -11.94 2.61
N ILE A 80 19.62 -11.63 3.49
CA ILE A 80 19.22 -10.25 3.74
C ILE A 80 20.33 -9.50 4.48
N GLU A 81 20.82 -8.43 3.88
CA GLU A 81 21.80 -7.54 4.46
C GLU A 81 21.26 -6.10 4.50
N ILE A 82 21.30 -5.50 5.69
CA ILE A 82 20.80 -4.13 5.91
C ILE A 82 22.03 -3.21 6.06
N ARG A 83 22.04 -2.13 5.29
CA ARG A 83 23.14 -1.15 5.24
C ARG A 83 22.60 0.28 5.30
N GLU A 84 23.47 1.23 5.54
CA GLU A 84 23.15 2.64 5.31
C GLU A 84 22.80 2.89 3.86
N LEU A 85 21.83 3.76 3.61
CA LEU A 85 21.35 4.08 2.26
C LEU A 85 22.38 4.95 1.52
N THR A 86 23.23 4.32 0.73
CA THR A 86 24.32 4.97 0.00
C THR A 86 24.33 4.66 -1.50
N HIS A 87 23.64 3.61 -1.94
CA HIS A 87 23.66 3.15 -3.33
C HIS A 87 23.17 4.23 -4.31
N PRO A 88 24.00 4.62 -5.32
CA PRO A 88 23.67 5.75 -6.19
C PRO A 88 22.36 5.60 -6.96
N ALA A 89 22.02 4.38 -7.40
CA ALA A 89 20.78 4.12 -8.13
C ALA A 89 19.54 4.33 -7.24
N LEU A 90 19.59 3.96 -5.95
CA LEU A 90 18.50 4.17 -5.01
C LEU A 90 18.34 5.66 -4.67
N LEU A 91 19.45 6.36 -4.43
CA LEU A 91 19.45 7.81 -4.21
C LEU A 91 18.94 8.57 -5.42
N LYS A 92 19.33 8.16 -6.64
CA LYS A 92 18.81 8.73 -7.88
C LYS A 92 17.30 8.50 -8.02
N TYR A 93 16.82 7.31 -7.68
CA TYR A 93 15.39 7.03 -7.69
C TYR A 93 14.62 7.92 -6.70
N LEU A 94 15.08 8.05 -5.45
CA LEU A 94 14.47 8.95 -4.46
C LEU A 94 14.48 10.40 -4.92
N SER A 95 15.59 10.85 -5.49
CA SER A 95 15.69 12.19 -6.08
C SER A 95 14.68 12.40 -7.21
N SER A 96 14.46 11.41 -8.08
CA SER A 96 13.45 11.48 -9.14
C SER A 96 12.01 11.52 -8.58
N ARG A 97 11.84 11.06 -7.33
CA ARG A 97 10.58 11.15 -6.57
C ARG A 97 10.48 12.42 -5.71
N GLY A 98 11.37 13.38 -5.91
CA GLY A 98 11.40 14.65 -5.17
C GLY A 98 11.92 14.54 -3.73
N ILE A 99 12.44 13.40 -3.32
CA ILE A 99 12.88 13.15 -1.94
C ILE A 99 14.38 13.38 -1.83
N SER A 100 14.78 14.27 -0.90
CA SER A 100 16.19 14.61 -0.67
C SER A 100 16.96 13.44 -0.02
N SER A 101 18.27 13.38 -0.30
CA SER A 101 19.16 12.38 0.31
C SER A 101 19.22 12.49 1.83
N THR A 102 19.11 13.68 2.39
CA THR A 102 19.10 13.89 3.85
C THR A 102 17.87 13.25 4.49
N ILE A 103 16.67 13.49 3.95
CA ILE A 103 15.43 12.88 4.47
C ILE A 103 15.49 11.37 4.31
N SER A 104 15.83 10.89 3.12
CA SER A 104 15.82 9.44 2.84
C SER A 104 16.81 8.65 3.70
N LYS A 105 18.02 9.16 3.92
CA LYS A 105 19.03 8.50 4.77
C LYS A 105 18.63 8.45 6.25
N ASN A 106 17.87 9.43 6.72
CA ASN A 106 17.40 9.46 8.10
C ASN A 106 16.19 8.54 8.35
N GLN A 107 15.45 8.17 7.32
CA GLN A 107 14.19 7.42 7.44
C GLN A 107 14.28 5.99 6.88
N CYS A 108 15.21 5.74 5.97
CA CYS A 108 15.30 4.50 5.22
C CYS A 108 16.70 3.88 5.33
N VAL A 109 16.76 2.60 5.06
CA VAL A 109 17.98 1.81 4.93
C VAL A 109 18.12 1.28 3.50
N GLU A 110 19.29 0.76 3.17
CA GLU A 110 19.53 -0.01 1.98
C GLU A 110 19.49 -1.50 2.33
N ILE A 111 18.70 -2.28 1.59
CA ILE A 111 18.58 -3.72 1.81
C ILE A 111 19.05 -4.46 0.57
N HIS A 112 20.05 -5.31 0.75
CA HIS A 112 20.48 -6.29 -0.22
C HIS A 112 19.89 -7.65 0.12
N TYR A 113 19.47 -8.40 -0.89
CA TYR A 113 18.86 -9.71 -0.70
C TYR A 113 19.01 -10.56 -1.95
N LYS A 114 18.89 -11.88 -1.77
CA LYS A 114 18.75 -12.84 -2.87
C LYS A 114 17.30 -13.26 -3.03
N ARG A 115 16.90 -13.51 -4.26
CA ARG A 115 15.60 -14.09 -4.59
C ARG A 115 15.73 -14.92 -5.86
N GLY A 116 15.42 -16.23 -5.78
CA GLY A 116 15.59 -17.13 -6.90
C GLY A 116 17.03 -17.18 -7.43
N GLY A 117 18.03 -17.17 -6.55
CA GLY A 117 19.44 -17.22 -6.87
C GLY A 117 20.04 -15.92 -7.45
N LYS A 118 19.25 -14.83 -7.55
CA LYS A 118 19.71 -13.53 -8.09
C LYS A 118 19.82 -12.51 -6.98
N ASN A 119 20.83 -11.64 -7.06
CA ASN A 119 21.05 -10.54 -6.13
C ASN A 119 20.20 -9.33 -6.51
N TYR A 120 19.57 -8.73 -5.50
CA TYR A 120 18.75 -7.52 -5.61
C TYR A 120 19.10 -6.55 -4.50
N PHE A 121 18.72 -5.29 -4.69
CA PHE A 121 18.78 -4.27 -3.66
C PHE A 121 17.56 -3.34 -3.76
N ALA A 122 17.15 -2.81 -2.62
CA ALA A 122 16.01 -1.91 -2.51
C ALA A 122 16.17 -0.94 -1.35
N ILE A 123 15.39 0.13 -1.36
CA ILE A 123 15.14 0.97 -0.21
C ILE A 123 14.29 0.16 0.76
N GLY A 124 14.69 0.10 2.04
CA GLY A 124 13.95 -0.51 3.12
C GLY A 124 13.40 0.53 4.07
N PHE A 125 12.11 0.46 4.37
CA PHE A 125 11.46 1.26 5.39
C PHE A 125 10.94 0.34 6.50
N LYS A 126 11.49 0.49 7.70
CA LYS A 126 11.23 -0.44 8.82
C LYS A 126 9.84 -0.26 9.39
N ASN A 127 9.17 -1.36 9.69
CA ASN A 127 7.89 -1.36 10.37
C ASN A 127 8.01 -1.71 11.87
N ASN A 128 6.91 -1.60 12.62
CA ASN A 128 6.88 -1.82 14.06
C ASN A 128 7.18 -3.26 14.48
N ALA A 129 6.98 -4.23 13.60
CA ALA A 129 7.19 -5.64 13.88
C ALA A 129 8.61 -6.13 13.47
N GLY A 130 9.48 -5.21 13.01
CA GLY A 130 10.84 -5.52 12.59
C GLY A 130 10.98 -5.97 11.14
N GLY A 131 9.87 -6.01 10.37
CA GLY A 131 9.88 -6.19 8.92
C GLY A 131 10.21 -4.89 8.18
N TYR A 132 10.29 -4.96 6.86
CA TYR A 132 10.63 -3.83 6.00
C TYR A 132 9.75 -3.76 4.78
N GLU A 133 9.19 -2.58 4.49
CA GLU A 133 8.64 -2.29 3.17
C GLU A 133 9.80 -2.00 2.21
N LEU A 134 9.77 -2.65 1.04
CA LEU A 134 10.81 -2.54 0.02
C LEU A 134 10.35 -1.72 -1.16
N ARG A 135 11.22 -0.85 -1.68
CA ARG A 135 10.96 -0.08 -2.88
C ARG A 135 12.22 0.15 -3.71
N ASN A 136 12.11 -0.05 -5.01
CA ASN A 136 13.03 0.47 -6.00
C ASN A 136 12.25 0.82 -7.29
N PRO A 137 12.85 1.31 -8.40
CA PRO A 137 12.12 1.66 -9.60
C PRO A 137 11.26 0.54 -10.20
N TYR A 138 11.63 -0.72 -9.94
CA TYR A 138 11.06 -1.90 -10.62
C TYR A 138 10.27 -2.82 -9.68
N PHE A 139 10.36 -2.57 -8.35
CA PHE A 139 9.82 -3.50 -7.37
C PHE A 139 9.24 -2.78 -6.15
N LYS A 140 8.07 -3.26 -5.71
CA LYS A 140 7.45 -2.98 -4.41
C LYS A 140 7.22 -4.32 -3.72
N GLY A 141 7.63 -4.44 -2.48
CA GLY A 141 7.49 -5.68 -1.70
C GLY A 141 7.64 -5.45 -0.21
N CYS A 142 7.62 -6.53 0.54
CA CYS A 142 7.78 -6.50 2.00
C CYS A 142 8.60 -7.70 2.46
N ILE A 143 9.58 -7.47 3.29
CA ILE A 143 10.21 -8.51 4.11
C ILE A 143 9.38 -8.63 5.39
N ALA A 144 8.86 -9.81 5.62
CA ALA A 144 8.01 -10.11 6.77
C ALA A 144 8.71 -9.86 8.12
N PRO A 145 7.95 -9.61 9.18
CA PRO A 145 6.49 -9.53 9.22
C PRO A 145 5.95 -8.20 8.68
N LYS A 146 4.75 -8.23 8.08
CA LYS A 146 4.07 -7.02 7.58
C LYS A 146 3.31 -6.35 8.72
N ALA A 147 3.56 -5.06 8.95
CA ALA A 147 2.92 -4.28 10.00
C ALA A 147 2.90 -2.80 9.66
N ILE A 148 2.17 -2.02 10.45
CA ILE A 148 2.22 -0.55 10.40
C ILE A 148 3.60 -0.02 10.83
N THR A 149 3.90 1.21 10.44
CA THR A 149 5.03 1.98 11.01
C THR A 149 4.49 3.18 11.76
N THR A 150 4.92 3.37 13.00
CA THR A 150 4.58 4.55 13.80
C THR A 150 5.82 5.41 14.05
N ILE A 151 5.68 6.70 13.83
CA ILE A 151 6.72 7.70 14.07
C ILE A 151 6.17 8.69 15.10
N ALA A 152 6.82 8.80 16.25
CA ALA A 152 6.43 9.71 17.32
C ALA A 152 7.41 10.87 17.44
N ASN A 153 6.89 12.08 17.40
CA ASN A 153 7.61 13.32 17.67
C ASN A 153 6.96 14.10 18.82
N HIS A 154 6.12 13.41 19.62
CA HIS A 154 5.43 13.94 20.79
C HIS A 154 4.42 15.07 20.48
N GLY A 155 3.83 15.04 19.30
CA GLY A 155 2.74 15.94 18.90
C GLY A 155 1.37 15.48 19.43
N THR A 156 0.39 16.36 19.30
CA THR A 156 -1.03 16.07 19.59
C THR A 156 -1.83 15.70 18.35
N GLU A 157 -1.22 15.84 17.19
CA GLU A 157 -1.78 15.58 15.87
C GLU A 157 -1.01 14.42 15.21
N CYS A 158 -1.71 13.52 14.53
CA CYS A 158 -1.12 12.39 13.83
C CYS A 158 -1.52 12.39 12.34
N HIS A 159 -0.54 12.18 11.48
CA HIS A 159 -0.71 12.08 10.04
C HIS A 159 -0.70 10.61 9.60
N VAL A 160 -1.69 10.20 8.82
CA VAL A 160 -1.84 8.81 8.33
C VAL A 160 -1.52 8.76 6.85
N PHE A 161 -0.60 7.87 6.47
CA PHE A 161 -0.18 7.67 5.08
C PHE A 161 -0.42 6.23 4.65
N GLU A 162 -0.73 6.00 3.35
CA GLU A 162 -0.86 4.66 2.83
C GLU A 162 0.49 3.96 2.71
N GLY A 163 1.49 4.67 2.17
CA GLY A 163 2.84 4.17 1.96
C GLY A 163 3.93 5.13 2.44
N PHE A 164 5.13 4.60 2.63
CA PHE A 164 6.25 5.41 3.15
C PHE A 164 6.74 6.47 2.15
N MET A 165 6.48 6.32 0.85
CA MET A 165 6.84 7.35 -0.15
C MET A 165 6.05 8.64 0.09
N ASP A 166 4.78 8.53 0.47
CA ASP A 166 3.93 9.68 0.80
C ASP A 166 4.35 10.34 2.11
N TYR A 167 4.68 9.52 3.12
CA TYR A 167 5.29 10.03 4.36
C TYR A 167 6.59 10.80 4.08
N LEU A 168 7.51 10.27 3.26
CA LEU A 168 8.74 10.97 2.89
C LEU A 168 8.45 12.26 2.10
N SER A 169 7.41 12.26 1.27
CA SER A 169 6.95 13.45 0.54
C SER A 169 6.41 14.52 1.49
N TYR A 170 5.66 14.11 2.51
CA TYR A 170 5.20 15.00 3.56
C TYR A 170 6.37 15.65 4.29
N LEU A 171 7.40 14.89 4.63
CA LEU A 171 8.61 15.43 5.28
C LEU A 171 9.31 16.49 4.41
N VAL A 172 9.28 16.36 3.09
CA VAL A 172 9.84 17.36 2.15
C VAL A 172 8.99 18.62 2.14
N LEU A 173 7.67 18.49 2.16
CA LEU A 173 6.73 19.61 2.01
C LEU A 173 6.53 20.39 3.32
N TYR A 174 6.41 19.67 4.43
CA TYR A 174 5.90 20.24 5.69
C TYR A 174 6.83 20.01 6.89
N GLY A 175 7.80 19.10 6.77
CA GLY A 175 8.71 18.77 7.86
C GLY A 175 8.23 17.61 8.74
N LYS A 176 8.79 17.53 9.96
CA LYS A 176 8.54 16.43 10.89
C LYS A 176 7.12 16.47 11.46
N CYS A 177 6.51 15.30 11.62
CA CYS A 177 5.20 15.10 12.24
C CYS A 177 5.15 13.76 12.99
N ASP A 178 4.18 13.61 13.88
CA ASP A 178 3.77 12.26 14.33
C ASP A 178 3.03 11.60 13.17
N ALA A 179 3.41 10.37 12.85
CA ALA A 179 2.87 9.70 11.69
C ALA A 179 2.58 8.21 11.93
N VAL A 180 1.59 7.72 11.21
CA VAL A 180 1.35 6.28 11.02
C VAL A 180 1.35 6.00 9.52
N VAL A 181 2.22 5.09 9.10
CA VAL A 181 2.22 4.55 7.74
C VAL A 181 1.56 3.18 7.78
N LEU A 182 0.47 3.03 7.03
CA LEU A 182 -0.33 1.81 6.99
C LEU A 182 0.45 0.63 6.40
N ASN A 183 1.34 0.90 5.43
CA ASN A 183 2.05 -0.10 4.63
C ASN A 183 1.13 -1.05 3.84
N SER A 184 -0.13 -1.14 4.24
CA SER A 184 -1.23 -1.80 3.55
C SER A 184 -2.55 -1.38 4.20
N ILE A 185 -3.59 -1.17 3.40
CA ILE A 185 -4.94 -0.85 3.89
C ILE A 185 -5.54 -1.94 4.79
N VAL A 186 -5.06 -3.18 4.68
CA VAL A 186 -5.47 -4.30 5.55
C VAL A 186 -5.11 -4.03 7.02
N ASN A 187 -4.15 -3.14 7.29
CA ASN A 187 -3.69 -2.82 8.64
C ASN A 187 -4.55 -1.74 9.35
N ILE A 188 -5.61 -1.23 8.73
CA ILE A 188 -6.49 -0.21 9.35
C ILE A 188 -7.01 -0.62 10.73
N PRO A 189 -7.49 -1.86 10.98
CA PRO A 189 -7.92 -2.25 12.32
C PRO A 189 -6.83 -2.13 13.38
N GLN A 190 -5.56 -2.34 13.02
CA GLN A 190 -4.42 -2.25 13.94
C GLN A 190 -4.04 -0.80 14.25
N VAL A 191 -4.40 0.13 13.38
CA VAL A 191 -4.03 1.54 13.50
C VAL A 191 -5.00 2.31 14.40
N LEU A 192 -6.28 1.96 14.43
CA LEU A 192 -7.31 2.69 15.17
C LEU A 192 -6.95 2.93 16.65
N PRO A 193 -6.49 1.92 17.43
CA PRO A 193 -6.10 2.14 18.83
C PRO A 193 -4.91 3.09 19.00
N VAL A 194 -4.06 3.20 17.99
CA VAL A 194 -2.94 4.17 17.99
C VAL A 194 -3.46 5.57 17.76
N LEU A 195 -4.36 5.74 16.78
CA LEU A 195 -4.91 7.03 16.39
C LEU A 195 -5.85 7.64 17.45
N GLU A 196 -6.53 6.80 18.24
CA GLU A 196 -7.40 7.26 19.33
C GLU A 196 -6.66 8.10 20.39
N ARG A 197 -5.34 7.94 20.51
CA ARG A 197 -4.51 8.67 21.48
C ARG A 197 -4.25 10.13 21.09
N TYR A 198 -4.48 10.48 19.82
CA TYR A 198 -4.25 11.83 19.31
C TYR A 198 -5.54 12.65 19.38
N SER A 199 -5.39 13.97 19.55
CA SER A 199 -6.50 14.89 19.54
C SER A 199 -7.04 15.15 18.13
N GLN A 200 -6.16 15.06 17.14
CA GLN A 200 -6.48 15.24 15.72
C GLN A 200 -5.74 14.21 14.87
N VAL A 201 -6.41 13.74 13.83
CA VAL A 201 -5.87 12.79 12.85
C VAL A 201 -6.09 13.35 11.44
N LEU A 202 -5.04 13.39 10.65
CA LEU A 202 -5.07 13.90 9.27
C LEU A 202 -4.73 12.73 8.31
N CYS A 203 -5.68 12.36 7.46
CA CYS A 203 -5.53 11.25 6.52
C CYS A 203 -5.02 11.74 5.18
N HIS A 204 -3.81 11.31 4.81
CA HIS A 204 -3.15 11.55 3.53
C HIS A 204 -3.07 10.24 2.73
N LEU A 205 -4.23 9.64 2.43
CA LEU A 205 -4.30 8.39 1.67
C LEU A 205 -4.44 8.68 0.17
N ASP A 206 -4.26 7.64 -0.66
CA ASP A 206 -4.33 7.76 -2.12
C ASP A 206 -5.71 8.27 -2.58
N ASN A 207 -5.74 9.05 -3.65
CA ASN A 207 -6.96 9.56 -4.29
C ASN A 207 -7.68 8.52 -5.19
N ASP A 208 -7.31 7.23 -5.06
CA ASP A 208 -8.02 6.15 -5.74
C ASP A 208 -9.19 5.61 -4.90
N VAL A 209 -9.92 4.65 -5.45
CA VAL A 209 -11.11 4.07 -4.79
C VAL A 209 -10.74 3.43 -3.45
N ALA A 210 -9.62 2.71 -3.38
CA ALA A 210 -9.19 2.00 -2.18
C ALA A 210 -8.76 2.97 -1.07
N GLY A 211 -8.00 4.01 -1.41
CA GLY A 211 -7.59 5.05 -0.48
C GLY A 211 -8.78 5.84 0.08
N ARG A 212 -9.75 6.22 -0.76
CA ARG A 212 -10.97 6.91 -0.30
C ARG A 212 -11.84 6.04 0.63
N MET A 213 -12.00 4.76 0.32
CA MET A 213 -12.71 3.82 1.19
C MET A 213 -12.00 3.66 2.53
N SER A 214 -10.68 3.60 2.52
CA SER A 214 -9.83 3.52 3.70
C SER A 214 -9.93 4.77 4.57
N THR A 215 -9.88 5.95 3.96
CA THR A 215 -10.11 7.23 4.65
C THR A 215 -11.50 7.27 5.28
N GLN A 216 -12.54 6.88 4.55
CA GLN A 216 -13.91 6.85 5.07
C GLN A 216 -14.05 5.89 6.25
N GLN A 217 -13.37 4.75 6.24
CA GLN A 217 -13.35 3.80 7.36
C GLN A 217 -12.72 4.43 8.61
N ILE A 218 -11.59 5.12 8.48
CA ILE A 218 -10.91 5.80 9.59
C ILE A 218 -11.77 6.96 10.11
N VAL A 219 -12.32 7.79 9.21
CA VAL A 219 -13.22 8.91 9.57
C VAL A 219 -14.46 8.40 10.31
N THR A 220 -15.04 7.29 9.87
CA THR A 220 -16.21 6.70 10.53
C THR A 220 -15.88 6.23 11.95
N ALA A 221 -14.69 5.64 12.14
CA ALA A 221 -14.27 5.14 13.45
C ALA A 221 -13.90 6.27 14.44
N LEU A 222 -13.24 7.33 13.98
CA LEU A 222 -12.70 8.40 14.83
C LEU A 222 -13.59 9.64 14.90
N GLY A 223 -14.58 9.75 14.03
CA GLY A 223 -15.52 10.87 13.98
C GLY A 223 -14.84 12.22 13.75
N LYS A 224 -15.21 13.23 14.52
CA LYS A 224 -14.73 14.61 14.36
C LYS A 224 -13.22 14.82 14.56
N LYS A 225 -12.53 13.84 15.14
CA LYS A 225 -11.07 13.87 15.29
C LYS A 225 -10.32 13.68 13.98
N CYS A 226 -10.96 13.09 12.98
CA CYS A 226 -10.31 12.73 11.72
C CYS A 226 -10.73 13.65 10.58
N THR A 227 -9.75 14.15 9.85
CA THR A 227 -9.92 15.00 8.66
C THR A 227 -9.31 14.32 7.46
N ASP A 228 -10.04 14.26 6.35
CA ASP A 228 -9.53 13.88 5.03
C ASP A 228 -8.80 15.06 4.40
N THR A 229 -7.49 14.94 4.20
CA THR A 229 -6.64 15.95 3.57
C THR A 229 -6.29 15.63 2.11
N ALA A 230 -6.81 14.53 1.56
CA ALA A 230 -6.54 14.13 0.17
C ALA A 230 -7.01 15.18 -0.85
N ARG A 231 -7.93 16.06 -0.48
CA ARG A 231 -8.36 17.21 -1.30
C ARG A 231 -7.25 18.23 -1.55
N GLU A 232 -6.24 18.33 -0.66
CA GLU A 232 -5.13 19.27 -0.82
C GLU A 232 -4.24 18.92 -2.02
N TYR A 233 -4.26 17.67 -2.46
CA TYR A 233 -3.58 17.19 -3.65
C TYR A 233 -4.55 16.60 -4.69
N GLU A 234 -5.75 17.16 -4.76
CA GLU A 234 -6.72 16.78 -5.80
C GLU A 234 -6.12 16.94 -7.20
N GLY A 235 -6.43 16.00 -8.09
CA GLY A 235 -5.81 15.92 -9.42
C GLY A 235 -4.49 15.15 -9.47
N ASN A 236 -3.95 14.74 -8.32
CA ASN A 236 -2.82 13.82 -8.21
C ASN A 236 -3.29 12.53 -7.53
N LYS A 237 -2.66 11.41 -7.88
CA LYS A 237 -3.00 10.11 -7.30
C LYS A 237 -2.70 10.06 -5.82
N ASP A 238 -1.53 10.54 -5.44
CA ASP A 238 -0.97 10.49 -4.09
C ASP A 238 -0.15 11.75 -3.77
N LEU A 239 0.29 11.88 -2.53
CA LEU A 239 1.06 13.02 -2.07
C LEU A 239 2.46 13.07 -2.73
N ASN A 240 3.02 11.94 -3.12
CA ASN A 240 4.29 11.94 -3.82
C ASN A 240 4.16 12.45 -5.26
N GLU A 241 3.11 12.11 -5.98
CA GLU A 241 2.83 12.67 -7.30
C GLU A 241 2.61 14.18 -7.21
N TYR A 242 1.89 14.66 -6.20
CA TYR A 242 1.72 16.06 -5.91
C TYR A 242 3.07 16.77 -5.69
N LEU A 243 3.96 16.19 -4.88
CA LEU A 243 5.30 16.72 -4.66
C LEU A 243 6.07 16.87 -5.99
N ILE A 244 6.07 15.82 -6.82
CA ILE A 244 6.79 15.82 -8.11
C ILE A 244 6.25 16.92 -9.02
N ASN A 245 4.94 17.00 -9.16
CA ASN A 245 4.28 17.97 -10.05
C ASN A 245 4.47 19.42 -9.59
N ASN A 246 4.60 19.68 -8.28
CA ASN A 246 4.81 21.01 -7.74
C ASN A 246 6.28 21.38 -7.50
N ALA A 247 7.20 20.41 -7.50
CA ALA A 247 8.64 20.67 -7.41
C ALA A 247 9.26 21.18 -8.74
N THR A 248 8.51 21.18 -9.84
CA THR A 248 8.97 21.70 -11.13
C THR A 248 9.18 23.24 -11.04
N PRO A 249 10.29 23.82 -11.54
CA PRO A 249 10.73 25.19 -11.23
C PRO A 249 9.80 26.34 -11.59
N GLN A 250 8.70 26.10 -12.30
CA GLN A 250 7.79 27.16 -12.73
C GLN A 250 6.85 27.72 -11.64
N ARG A 251 6.70 27.07 -10.46
CA ARG A 251 5.78 27.51 -9.39
C ARG A 251 6.45 28.04 -8.11
N ARG A 252 7.79 28.04 -8.02
CA ARG A 252 8.51 28.62 -6.85
C ARG A 252 8.37 30.13 -6.66
N LYS A 253 7.68 30.85 -7.54
CA LYS A 253 7.52 32.33 -7.47
C LYS A 253 6.33 32.83 -6.65
N SER A 254 5.49 31.98 -6.05
CA SER A 254 4.26 32.42 -5.36
C SER A 254 4.19 32.13 -3.86
N PHE A 255 5.21 31.58 -3.22
CA PHE A 255 5.20 31.26 -1.78
C PHE A 255 6.21 32.10 -0.95
N VAL A 256 6.60 33.27 -1.44
CA VAL A 256 7.28 34.29 -0.63
C VAL A 256 6.38 35.52 -0.56
N ARG A 257 5.48 35.49 0.42
CA ARG A 257 4.94 36.70 1.08
C ARG A 257 4.43 36.32 2.44
#